data_4dd112a1d62e80bf44d82c16b433a4df
#
_entry.id   4dd112a1d62e80bf44d82c16b433a4df
#
_cell.length_a   1.000
_cell.length_b   1.000
_cell.length_c   1.000
_cell.angle_alpha   90.00
_cell.angle_beta   90.00
_cell.angle_gamma   90.00
#
_symmetry.space_group_name_H-M   'P 1'
#
loop_
_entity.id
_entity.type
_entity.pdbx_description
1 polymer ?
#
loop_
_entity_poly.entity_id
_entity_poly.type
_entity_poly.pdbx_seq_one_letter_code
_entity_poly.pdbx_strand_id
1 'polypeptide(L)'
;MKRRNFLQKAALGSVGITALGSSLAATAATPKGAKDKQDVPVSNSLLPVVIATWSVKQATKKAWQSMEQGSSALDAVIAGCGVEEANALGQSVGIGGLPDRDGQVTLDACVMNEKGDYGAVLCMQNIKHPIACWKKW
;
A
#
# COMPACT_ATOMS: atom_id res chain seq x y z
N MET A 1 7.23 26.49 16.23
CA MET A 1 7.00 25.73 17.47
C MET A 1 7.81 24.44 17.40
N LYS A 2 8.67 24.17 18.40
CA LYS A 2 9.45 22.92 18.40
C LYS A 2 8.54 21.74 18.79
N ARG A 3 8.57 20.63 18.04
CA ARG A 3 7.73 19.42 18.26
C ARG A 3 7.75 18.93 19.72
N ARG A 4 8.87 19.09 20.42
CA ARG A 4 9.03 18.75 21.84
C ARG A 4 8.08 19.50 22.77
N ASN A 5 7.83 20.80 22.51
CA ASN A 5 6.95 21.62 23.34
C ASN A 5 5.46 21.26 23.15
N PHE A 6 5.11 20.71 21.99
CA PHE A 6 3.74 20.23 21.73
C PHE A 6 3.44 18.96 22.55
N LEU A 7 4.37 18.01 22.55
CA LEU A 7 4.20 16.76 23.30
C LEU A 7 4.20 16.98 24.82
N GLN A 8 5.01 17.90 25.34
CA GLN A 8 5.01 18.22 26.75
C GLN A 8 3.70 18.90 27.22
N LYS A 9 3.10 19.74 26.37
CA LYS A 9 1.80 20.37 26.68
C LYS A 9 0.64 19.39 26.58
N ALA A 10 0.71 18.41 25.69
CA ALA A 10 -0.30 17.36 25.60
C ALA A 10 -0.27 16.42 26.83
N ALA A 11 0.91 16.12 27.36
CA ALA A 11 1.06 15.29 28.56
C ALA A 11 0.57 15.99 29.83
N LEU A 12 0.70 17.33 29.93
CA LEU A 12 0.20 18.09 31.09
C LEU A 12 -1.32 18.31 31.06
N GLY A 13 -1.96 18.24 29.89
CA GLY A 13 -3.40 18.36 29.74
C GLY A 13 -4.20 17.13 30.18
N SER A 14 -3.56 15.96 30.28
CA SER A 14 -4.23 14.71 30.64
C SER A 14 -4.29 14.42 32.15
N VAL A 15 -3.58 15.17 32.98
CA VAL A 15 -3.54 14.98 34.44
C VAL A 15 -4.62 15.79 35.17
N GLY A 16 -5.33 16.69 34.49
CA GLY A 16 -6.30 17.59 35.10
C GLY A 16 -7.72 17.07 35.27
N ILE A 17 -8.06 15.85 34.82
CA ILE A 17 -9.46 15.37 34.81
C ILE A 17 -9.72 14.26 35.86
N THR A 18 -8.75 13.86 36.67
CA THR A 18 -8.95 12.77 37.65
C THR A 18 -9.24 13.23 39.09
N ALA A 19 -9.53 14.49 39.33
CA ALA A 19 -9.69 15.01 40.69
C ALA A 19 -11.09 15.51 41.04
N LEU A 20 -12.15 15.10 40.39
CA LEU A 20 -13.53 15.36 40.85
C LEU A 20 -14.44 14.14 40.60
N GLY A 21 -14.55 13.37 41.65
CA GLY A 21 -15.74 12.79 42.18
C GLY A 21 -16.53 11.75 41.41
N SER A 22 -16.71 10.63 42.11
CA SER A 22 -17.84 9.70 42.08
C SER A 22 -17.93 8.76 40.88
N SER A 23 -17.49 7.53 41.12
CA SER A 23 -18.12 6.26 40.71
C SER A 23 -19.26 6.37 39.68
N LEU A 24 -18.93 6.60 38.45
CA LEU A 24 -19.63 6.02 37.33
C LEU A 24 -18.72 4.91 36.83
N ALA A 25 -19.03 3.69 37.23
CA ALA A 25 -18.55 2.51 36.58
C ALA A 25 -19.01 2.60 35.13
N ALA A 26 -18.19 3.24 34.30
CA ALA A 26 -18.29 3.07 32.89
C ALA A 26 -17.94 1.60 32.64
N THR A 27 -18.95 0.76 32.68
CA THR A 27 -18.90 -0.53 32.02
C THR A 27 -18.47 -0.20 30.60
N ALA A 28 -17.19 -0.41 30.32
CA ALA A 28 -16.70 -0.48 28.96
C ALA A 28 -17.56 -1.56 28.30
N ALA A 29 -18.61 -1.12 27.64
CA ALA A 29 -19.36 -1.97 26.74
C ALA A 29 -18.36 -2.37 25.67
N THR A 30 -17.76 -3.52 25.86
CA THR A 30 -17.11 -4.27 24.79
C THR A 30 -18.10 -4.24 23.64
N PRO A 31 -17.77 -3.73 22.45
CA PRO A 31 -18.66 -3.82 21.33
C PRO A 31 -18.87 -5.30 21.03
N LYS A 32 -19.97 -5.82 21.58
CA LYS A 32 -20.51 -7.14 21.32
C LYS A 32 -21.13 -7.05 19.93
N GLY A 33 -20.33 -7.29 18.90
CA GLY A 33 -20.88 -7.10 17.56
C GLY A 33 -19.87 -7.20 16.43
N ALA A 34 -18.96 -8.14 16.50
CA ALA A 34 -18.28 -8.63 15.32
C ALA A 34 -18.45 -10.14 15.23
N LYS A 35 -19.70 -10.57 15.35
CA LYS A 35 -20.15 -11.89 14.95
C LYS A 35 -21.10 -11.69 13.77
N ASP A 36 -20.51 -11.41 12.66
CA ASP A 36 -20.98 -11.82 11.36
C ASP A 36 -19.77 -11.84 10.43
N LYS A 37 -18.86 -12.76 10.71
CA LYS A 37 -18.22 -13.41 9.57
C LYS A 37 -19.35 -14.15 8.90
N GLN A 38 -20.08 -13.48 8.02
CA GLN A 38 -20.76 -14.18 6.98
C GLN A 38 -19.66 -15.01 6.32
N ASP A 39 -19.69 -16.31 6.57
CA ASP A 39 -19.05 -17.28 5.71
C ASP A 39 -19.74 -17.13 4.36
N VAL A 40 -19.30 -16.11 3.62
CA VAL A 40 -19.60 -16.04 2.20
C VAL A 40 -19.00 -17.34 1.68
N PRO A 41 -19.81 -18.26 1.16
CA PRO A 41 -19.26 -19.47 0.57
C PRO A 41 -18.28 -19.00 -0.48
N VAL A 42 -17.00 -19.14 -0.20
CA VAL A 42 -15.95 -18.89 -1.18
C VAL A 42 -16.20 -19.95 -2.24
N SER A 43 -16.94 -19.56 -3.26
CA SER A 43 -17.06 -20.38 -4.45
C SER A 43 -15.64 -20.67 -4.90
N ASN A 44 -15.23 -21.91 -4.80
CA ASN A 44 -13.89 -22.38 -5.12
C ASN A 44 -13.62 -22.37 -6.64
N SER A 45 -14.42 -21.65 -7.41
CA SER A 45 -14.02 -21.24 -8.74
C SER A 45 -13.02 -20.08 -8.60
N LEU A 46 -11.77 -20.43 -8.34
CA LEU A 46 -10.65 -19.50 -8.39
C LEU A 46 -10.47 -19.01 -9.82
N LEU A 47 -11.37 -18.14 -10.24
CA LEU A 47 -11.15 -17.39 -11.47
C LEU A 47 -9.99 -16.42 -11.19
N PRO A 48 -8.96 -16.42 -12.02
CA PRO A 48 -7.90 -15.43 -11.89
C PRO A 48 -8.52 -14.03 -11.98
N VAL A 49 -8.03 -13.12 -11.16
CA VAL A 49 -8.49 -11.73 -11.13
C VAL A 49 -7.29 -10.79 -11.10
N VAL A 50 -7.40 -9.67 -11.81
CA VAL A 50 -6.43 -8.57 -11.76
C VAL A 50 -7.16 -7.32 -11.29
N ILE A 51 -6.68 -6.73 -10.20
CA ILE A 51 -7.26 -5.53 -9.60
C ILE A 51 -6.19 -4.45 -9.50
N ALA A 52 -6.57 -3.22 -9.78
CA ALA A 52 -5.76 -2.04 -9.54
C ALA A 52 -6.58 -1.01 -8.77
N THR A 53 -5.94 -0.25 -7.88
CA THR A 53 -6.58 0.81 -7.10
C THR A 53 -6.87 2.06 -7.94
N TRP A 54 -6.18 2.22 -9.06
CA TRP A 54 -6.36 3.30 -10.00
C TRP A 54 -6.90 2.82 -11.34
N SER A 55 -7.41 3.73 -12.17
CA SER A 55 -7.94 3.40 -13.49
C SER A 55 -6.82 3.18 -14.53
N VAL A 56 -5.92 2.23 -14.24
CA VAL A 56 -4.74 1.90 -15.07
C VAL A 56 -5.05 0.70 -15.98
N LYS A 57 -5.94 0.90 -16.94
CA LYS A 57 -6.44 -0.17 -17.81
C LYS A 57 -5.34 -0.90 -18.60
N GLN A 58 -4.29 -0.21 -19.00
CA GLN A 58 -3.19 -0.83 -19.76
C GLN A 58 -2.35 -1.76 -18.87
N ALA A 59 -2.13 -1.36 -17.62
CA ALA A 59 -1.41 -2.17 -16.64
C ALA A 59 -2.18 -3.46 -16.31
N THR A 60 -3.48 -3.34 -15.99
CA THR A 60 -4.32 -4.51 -15.70
C THR A 60 -4.46 -5.44 -16.91
N LYS A 61 -4.59 -4.89 -18.11
CA LYS A 61 -4.60 -5.67 -19.35
C LYS A 61 -3.29 -6.42 -19.56
N LYS A 62 -2.15 -5.76 -19.32
CA LYS A 62 -0.83 -6.40 -19.46
C LYS A 62 -0.64 -7.53 -18.45
N ALA A 63 -1.04 -7.31 -17.19
CA ALA A 63 -1.00 -8.32 -16.16
C ALA A 63 -1.87 -9.53 -16.51
N TRP A 64 -3.08 -9.28 -16.99
CA TRP A 64 -3.98 -10.34 -17.45
C TRP A 64 -3.37 -11.17 -18.59
N GLN A 65 -2.87 -10.51 -19.63
CA GLN A 65 -2.21 -11.18 -20.75
C GLN A 65 -1.01 -12.03 -20.30
N SER A 66 -0.25 -11.55 -19.31
CA SER A 66 0.86 -12.31 -18.75
C SER A 66 0.38 -13.59 -18.07
N MET A 67 -0.72 -13.54 -17.31
CA MET A 67 -1.32 -14.75 -16.72
C MET A 67 -1.87 -15.72 -17.75
N GLU A 68 -2.51 -15.23 -18.80
CA GLU A 68 -2.98 -16.06 -19.92
C GLU A 68 -1.82 -16.81 -20.60
N GLN A 69 -0.62 -16.24 -20.59
CA GLN A 69 0.60 -16.85 -21.09
C GLN A 69 1.28 -17.80 -20.09
N GLY A 70 0.66 -18.05 -18.94
CA GLY A 70 1.16 -18.98 -17.92
C GLY A 70 2.14 -18.38 -16.92
N SER A 71 2.28 -17.05 -16.86
CA SER A 71 3.13 -16.42 -15.85
C SER A 71 2.53 -16.57 -14.45
N SER A 72 3.41 -16.55 -13.42
CA SER A 72 2.98 -16.48 -12.04
C SER A 72 2.20 -15.17 -11.77
N ALA A 73 1.36 -15.15 -10.73
CA ALA A 73 0.65 -13.94 -10.32
C ALA A 73 1.61 -12.78 -10.05
N LEU A 74 2.73 -13.06 -9.41
CA LEU A 74 3.76 -12.06 -9.11
C LEU A 74 4.41 -11.50 -10.37
N ASP A 75 4.78 -12.36 -11.34
CA ASP A 75 5.33 -11.90 -12.62
C ASP A 75 4.33 -11.08 -13.42
N ALA A 76 3.06 -11.46 -13.37
CA ALA A 76 1.98 -10.72 -14.00
C ALA A 76 1.81 -9.31 -13.40
N VAL A 77 1.83 -9.20 -12.06
CA VAL A 77 1.78 -7.91 -11.38
C VAL A 77 2.96 -7.02 -11.78
N ILE A 78 4.18 -7.57 -11.78
CA ILE A 78 5.39 -6.86 -12.19
C ILE A 78 5.28 -6.37 -13.65
N ALA A 79 4.81 -7.24 -14.55
CA ALA A 79 4.61 -6.88 -15.95
C ALA A 79 3.57 -5.75 -16.10
N GLY A 80 2.50 -5.79 -15.32
CA GLY A 80 1.47 -4.76 -15.31
C GLY A 80 1.99 -3.42 -14.77
N CYS A 81 2.62 -3.42 -13.60
CA CYS A 81 3.19 -2.20 -13.01
C CYS A 81 4.25 -1.57 -13.92
N GLY A 82 5.07 -2.39 -14.59
CA GLY A 82 6.08 -1.90 -15.51
C GLY A 82 5.52 -1.08 -16.69
N VAL A 83 4.23 -1.25 -17.04
CA VAL A 83 3.57 -0.41 -18.05
C VAL A 83 3.45 1.02 -17.57
N GLU A 84 3.00 1.21 -16.33
CA GLU A 84 2.86 2.55 -15.75
C GLU A 84 4.22 3.18 -15.42
N GLU A 85 5.18 2.38 -14.95
CA GLU A 85 6.55 2.86 -14.71
C GLU A 85 7.22 3.38 -15.99
N ALA A 86 6.87 2.83 -17.15
CA ALA A 86 7.39 3.25 -18.44
C ALA A 86 6.61 4.42 -19.07
N ASN A 87 5.50 4.83 -18.47
CA ASN A 87 4.64 5.88 -19.01
C ASN A 87 5.21 7.27 -18.70
N ALA A 88 5.85 7.90 -19.67
CA ALA A 88 6.42 9.24 -19.52
C ALA A 88 5.36 10.35 -19.33
N LEU A 89 4.09 10.08 -19.65
CA LEU A 89 2.99 11.02 -19.46
C LEU A 89 2.30 10.83 -18.10
N GLY A 90 2.65 9.78 -17.37
CA GLY A 90 2.20 9.57 -16.00
C GLY A 90 2.81 10.61 -15.06
N GLN A 91 2.05 11.07 -14.06
CA GLN A 91 2.50 12.09 -13.11
C GLN A 91 2.67 11.55 -11.70
N SER A 92 2.63 10.23 -11.55
CA SER A 92 2.57 9.60 -10.24
C SER A 92 3.65 8.55 -10.02
N VAL A 93 3.95 7.75 -11.03
CA VAL A 93 4.89 6.62 -10.91
C VAL A 93 5.85 6.59 -12.09
N GLY A 94 6.99 5.93 -11.92
CA GLY A 94 7.95 5.67 -12.98
C GLY A 94 8.61 6.92 -13.55
N ILE A 95 9.03 6.84 -14.80
CA ILE A 95 9.81 7.90 -15.47
C ILE A 95 9.04 9.22 -15.67
N GLY A 96 7.71 9.19 -15.58
CA GLY A 96 6.85 10.39 -15.62
C GLY A 96 6.55 10.96 -14.23
N GLY A 97 7.12 10.41 -13.15
CA GLY A 97 6.92 10.87 -11.78
C GLY A 97 7.28 12.34 -11.59
N LEU A 98 6.64 12.98 -10.62
CA LEU A 98 6.91 14.38 -10.31
C LEU A 98 8.29 14.51 -9.64
N PRO A 99 9.13 15.46 -10.08
CA PRO A 99 10.42 15.70 -9.46
C PRO A 99 10.27 16.37 -8.10
N ASP A 100 11.29 16.22 -7.28
CA ASP A 100 11.46 17.00 -6.06
C ASP A 100 11.83 18.46 -6.37
N ARG A 101 12.10 19.26 -5.32
CA ARG A 101 12.50 20.67 -5.45
C ARG A 101 13.81 20.86 -6.22
N ASP A 102 14.67 19.85 -6.27
CA ASP A 102 15.98 19.89 -6.92
C ASP A 102 15.91 19.32 -8.36
N GLY A 103 14.68 19.01 -8.84
CA GLY A 103 14.42 18.50 -10.17
C GLY A 103 14.71 17.01 -10.34
N GLN A 104 14.90 16.27 -9.23
CA GLN A 104 15.20 14.84 -9.25
C GLN A 104 13.95 14.00 -9.05
N VAL A 105 13.75 13.01 -9.92
CA VAL A 105 12.71 12.00 -9.75
C VAL A 105 13.30 10.82 -9.00
N THR A 106 12.77 10.53 -7.83
CA THR A 106 13.09 9.33 -7.04
C THR A 106 11.89 8.39 -7.04
N LEU A 107 12.17 7.10 -7.17
CA LEU A 107 11.15 6.06 -7.33
C LEU A 107 11.23 5.04 -6.21
N ASP A 108 10.07 4.62 -5.76
CA ASP A 108 9.90 3.56 -4.78
C ASP A 108 9.06 2.43 -5.40
N ALA A 109 9.35 1.20 -5.05
CA ALA A 109 8.52 0.06 -5.42
C ALA A 109 8.58 -1.02 -4.36
N CYS A 110 7.46 -1.75 -4.21
CA CYS A 110 7.42 -2.94 -3.38
C CYS A 110 6.53 -4.00 -4.02
N VAL A 111 6.85 -5.25 -3.73
CA VAL A 111 6.07 -6.43 -4.16
C VAL A 111 5.98 -7.44 -3.03
N MET A 112 4.95 -8.26 -3.10
CA MET A 112 4.75 -9.39 -2.18
C MET A 112 4.31 -10.61 -3.00
N ASN A 113 4.80 -11.78 -2.63
CA ASN A 113 4.37 -13.05 -3.23
C ASN A 113 3.21 -13.68 -2.43
N GLU A 114 2.74 -14.83 -2.91
CA GLU A 114 1.65 -15.60 -2.29
C GLU A 114 2.00 -16.17 -0.90
N LYS A 115 3.28 -16.22 -0.55
CA LYS A 115 3.77 -16.71 0.75
C LYS A 115 3.89 -15.58 1.78
N GLY A 116 3.71 -14.34 1.34
CA GLY A 116 3.92 -13.16 2.17
C GLY A 116 5.37 -12.66 2.22
N ASP A 117 6.26 -13.25 1.43
CA ASP A 117 7.60 -12.68 1.26
C ASP A 117 7.48 -11.39 0.46
N TYR A 118 8.15 -10.35 0.89
CA TYR A 118 8.10 -9.06 0.24
C TYR A 118 9.49 -8.50 -0.01
N GLY A 119 9.60 -7.69 -1.04
CA GLY A 119 10.78 -6.90 -1.36
C GLY A 119 10.41 -5.47 -1.67
N ALA A 120 11.28 -4.53 -1.29
CA ALA A 120 11.08 -3.12 -1.54
C ALA A 120 12.37 -2.46 -1.97
N VAL A 121 12.25 -1.44 -2.81
CA VAL A 121 13.32 -0.51 -3.18
C VAL A 121 12.83 0.91 -2.94
N LEU A 122 13.71 1.76 -2.44
CA LEU A 122 13.38 3.14 -2.06
C LEU A 122 14.40 4.11 -2.65
N CYS A 123 13.94 5.30 -2.97
CA CYS A 123 14.76 6.42 -3.44
C CYS A 123 15.62 6.08 -4.67
N MET A 124 15.12 5.23 -5.55
CA MET A 124 15.83 4.83 -6.77
C MET A 124 15.86 5.97 -7.76
N GLN A 125 17.03 6.22 -8.34
CA GLN A 125 17.21 7.23 -9.40
C GLN A 125 17.72 6.59 -10.68
N ASN A 126 17.45 7.23 -11.81
CA ASN A 126 17.93 6.80 -13.13
C ASN A 126 17.55 5.36 -13.49
N ILE A 127 16.41 4.90 -13.01
CA ILE A 127 15.88 3.56 -13.29
C ILE A 127 14.48 3.67 -13.90
N LYS A 128 14.21 2.85 -14.90
CA LYS A 128 12.92 2.84 -15.58
C LYS A 128 11.89 1.95 -14.87
N HIS A 129 12.34 0.82 -14.35
CA HIS A 129 11.49 -0.21 -13.77
C HIS A 129 11.95 -0.59 -12.37
N PRO A 130 11.70 0.23 -11.35
CA PRO A 130 12.10 -0.07 -9.98
C PRO A 130 11.45 -1.36 -9.46
N ILE A 131 10.21 -1.67 -9.86
CA ILE A 131 9.54 -2.89 -9.43
C ILE A 131 10.25 -4.18 -9.87
N ALA A 132 11.02 -4.15 -10.96
CA ALA A 132 11.76 -5.31 -11.42
C ALA A 132 13.03 -5.59 -10.61
N CYS A 133 13.47 -4.66 -9.77
CA CYS A 133 14.69 -4.80 -8.99
C CYS A 133 14.61 -5.90 -7.93
N TRP A 134 13.42 -6.23 -7.45
CA TRP A 134 13.21 -7.27 -6.44
C TRP A 134 13.70 -8.66 -6.88
N LYS A 135 13.69 -8.98 -8.19
CA LYS A 135 14.11 -10.28 -8.72
C LYS A 135 15.61 -10.59 -8.54
N LYS A 136 16.39 -9.61 -8.08
CA LYS A 136 17.85 -9.77 -7.91
C LYS A 136 18.27 -10.15 -6.49
N TRP A 137 17.31 -10.33 -5.60
CA TRP A 137 17.48 -10.73 -4.20
C TRP A 137 16.74 -12.03 -3.94
#